data_c097f950aee8109d46f9dc633ae70cf6
#
_entry.id   c097f950aee8109d46f9dc633ae70cf6
#
_cell.length_a   1.000
_cell.length_b   1.000
_cell.length_c   1.000
_cell.angle_alpha   90.00
_cell.angle_beta   90.00
_cell.angle_gamma   90.00
#
_symmetry.space_group_name_H-M   'P 1'
#
loop_
_entity.id
_entity.type
_entity.pdbx_description
1 polymer ?
#
loop_
_entity_poly.entity_id
_entity_poly.type
_entity_poly.pdbx_seq_one_letter_code
_entity_poly.pdbx_strand_id
1 'polypeptide(L)'
;SKEDVLFFNGYQTWSYCKEVHSNDYQKGLQHIPQKLLDTYHFDRYGDYHFYTYPHKKGIFQGYTYMYIRHENTYHLLASVNEEPGYTIFHYDHGILTLTRDCKGMEVHGTFNIFDLFEKEGSEEEVFDAWFKAMHIFPKTTQKLYGYSSWYNHYETLTLRNLYNFN
;
A
#
# COMPACT_ATOMS: atom_id res chain seq x y z
N SER A 1 -11.80 -8.23 17.56
CA SER A 1 -13.07 -9.00 17.63
C SER A 1 -13.30 -9.72 16.29
N LYS A 2 -14.35 -10.56 16.18
CA LYS A 2 -14.72 -11.18 14.89
C LYS A 2 -15.29 -10.17 13.88
N GLU A 3 -15.65 -9.00 14.35
CA GLU A 3 -16.23 -7.91 13.55
C GLU A 3 -15.15 -6.93 13.05
N ASP A 4 -13.94 -7.02 13.58
CA ASP A 4 -12.85 -6.16 13.14
C ASP A 4 -12.35 -6.59 11.77
N VAL A 5 -12.05 -5.60 10.95
CA VAL A 5 -11.35 -5.79 9.69
C VAL A 5 -9.97 -5.15 9.76
N LEU A 6 -9.04 -5.74 9.04
CA LEU A 6 -7.67 -5.29 8.94
C LEU A 6 -7.42 -4.86 7.49
N PHE A 7 -6.65 -3.81 7.34
CA PHE A 7 -6.19 -3.37 6.03
C PHE A 7 -4.67 -3.25 6.04
N PHE A 8 -4.03 -3.82 5.05
CA PHE A 8 -2.59 -3.72 4.82
C PHE A 8 -2.36 -3.10 3.45
N ASN A 9 -1.75 -1.92 3.43
CA ASN A 9 -1.46 -1.24 2.17
C ASN A 9 -0.48 -2.05 1.32
N GLY A 10 -0.78 -2.21 0.04
CA GLY A 10 0.11 -2.89 -0.91
C GLY A 10 1.31 -2.03 -1.30
N TYR A 11 2.39 -2.65 -1.73
CA TYR A 11 3.59 -1.97 -2.18
C TYR A 11 3.36 -1.12 -3.44
N GLN A 12 2.51 -1.60 -4.33
CA GLN A 12 2.24 -1.00 -5.63
C GLN A 12 0.78 -1.19 -6.04
N THR A 13 0.35 -0.51 -7.11
CA THR A 13 -1.04 -0.54 -7.59
C THR A 13 -1.57 -1.92 -7.98
N TRP A 14 -0.71 -2.89 -8.24
CA TRP A 14 -1.09 -4.27 -8.58
C TRP A 14 -1.07 -5.21 -7.40
N SER A 15 -0.59 -4.76 -6.26
CA SER A 15 -0.60 -5.56 -5.04
C SER A 15 -2.02 -5.82 -4.56
N TYR A 16 -2.21 -6.96 -3.92
CA TYR A 16 -3.48 -7.28 -3.30
C TYR A 16 -3.71 -6.34 -2.11
N CYS A 17 -4.70 -5.48 -2.25
CA CYS A 17 -4.97 -4.42 -1.30
C CYS A 17 -6.47 -4.34 -1.05
N LYS A 18 -6.93 -4.90 0.06
CA LYS A 18 -8.32 -4.85 0.51
C LYS A 18 -8.45 -5.09 2.00
N GLU A 19 -9.59 -4.76 2.56
CA GLU A 19 -9.95 -5.16 3.91
C GLU A 19 -10.12 -6.68 4.02
N VAL A 20 -9.61 -7.25 5.10
CA VAL A 20 -9.63 -8.67 5.40
C VAL A 20 -10.00 -8.90 6.86
N HIS A 21 -10.51 -10.08 7.18
CA HIS A 21 -10.67 -10.52 8.56
C HIS A 21 -9.44 -11.30 9.03
N SER A 22 -9.24 -11.37 10.33
CA SER A 22 -8.08 -12.04 10.94
C SER A 22 -7.92 -13.52 10.56
N ASN A 23 -8.98 -14.16 10.07
CA ASN A 23 -8.98 -15.54 9.58
C ASN A 23 -8.88 -15.70 8.06
N ASP A 24 -8.80 -14.58 7.34
CA ASP A 24 -8.57 -14.59 5.90
C ASP A 24 -7.09 -14.86 5.59
N TYR A 25 -6.77 -14.85 4.32
CA TYR A 25 -5.38 -14.92 3.84
C TYR A 25 -5.14 -13.91 2.74
N GLN A 26 -3.93 -13.40 2.69
CA GLN A 26 -3.50 -12.50 1.63
C GLN A 26 -3.12 -13.30 0.38
N LYS A 27 -3.66 -12.89 -0.76
CA LYS A 27 -3.39 -13.58 -2.04
C LYS A 27 -2.06 -13.11 -2.61
N GLY A 28 -1.19 -14.06 -2.89
CA GLY A 28 -0.01 -13.84 -3.71
C GLY A 28 -0.23 -14.31 -5.15
N LEU A 29 0.85 -14.56 -5.87
CA LEU A 29 0.82 -14.97 -7.28
C LEU A 29 0.35 -16.41 -7.51
N GLN A 30 0.18 -17.22 -6.46
CA GLN A 30 -0.20 -18.64 -6.53
C GLN A 30 -1.54 -18.90 -7.26
N HIS A 31 -2.37 -17.87 -7.37
CA HIS A 31 -3.68 -17.95 -8.03
C HIS A 31 -3.65 -17.50 -9.50
N ILE A 32 -2.50 -17.00 -9.96
CA ILE A 32 -2.35 -16.52 -11.34
C ILE A 32 -1.95 -17.70 -12.22
N PRO A 33 -2.65 -17.94 -13.34
CA PRO A 33 -2.25 -18.96 -14.29
C PRO A 33 -0.80 -18.80 -14.75
N GLN A 34 -0.02 -19.88 -14.79
CA GLN A 34 1.40 -19.85 -15.13
C GLN A 34 1.67 -19.11 -16.45
N LYS A 35 0.81 -19.31 -17.46
CA LYS A 35 0.91 -18.61 -18.74
C LYS A 35 0.92 -17.07 -18.60
N LEU A 36 0.14 -16.52 -17.66
CA LEU A 36 0.12 -15.08 -17.40
C LEU A 36 1.37 -14.64 -16.65
N LEU A 37 1.85 -15.44 -15.69
CA LEU A 37 3.12 -15.17 -15.00
C LEU A 37 4.29 -15.14 -16.00
N ASP A 38 4.36 -16.10 -16.92
CA ASP A 38 5.40 -16.19 -17.95
C ASP A 38 5.32 -15.02 -18.95
N THR A 39 4.11 -14.53 -19.23
CA THR A 39 3.91 -13.40 -20.16
C THR A 39 4.24 -12.06 -19.54
N TYR A 40 3.78 -11.82 -18.31
CA TYR A 40 3.87 -10.51 -17.66
C TYR A 40 4.96 -10.42 -16.61
N HIS A 41 5.56 -11.53 -16.21
CA HIS A 41 6.65 -11.59 -15.22
C HIS A 41 6.34 -10.89 -13.89
N PHE A 42 5.10 -10.98 -13.39
CA PHE A 42 4.70 -10.33 -12.14
C PHE A 42 5.60 -10.68 -10.94
N ASP A 43 6.17 -11.87 -10.95
CA ASP A 43 7.15 -12.35 -9.96
C ASP A 43 8.45 -11.51 -9.88
N ARG A 44 8.68 -10.66 -10.88
CA ARG A 44 9.88 -9.81 -10.96
C ARG A 44 9.65 -8.37 -10.52
N TYR A 45 8.42 -8.02 -10.15
CA TYR A 45 8.03 -6.64 -9.86
C TYR A 45 7.51 -6.46 -8.46
N GLY A 46 7.85 -5.30 -7.87
CA GLY A 46 7.35 -4.82 -6.61
C GLY A 46 7.55 -5.83 -5.47
N ASP A 47 6.53 -5.95 -4.62
CA ASP A 47 6.52 -6.86 -3.48
C ASP A 47 6.70 -8.33 -3.88
N TYR A 48 6.18 -8.76 -5.00
CA TYR A 48 6.32 -10.15 -5.47
C TYR A 48 7.76 -10.55 -5.81
N HIS A 49 8.64 -9.59 -6.07
CA HIS A 49 10.05 -9.85 -6.32
C HIS A 49 10.81 -10.18 -5.02
N PHE A 50 10.46 -9.58 -3.91
CA PHE A 50 11.20 -9.70 -2.66
C PHE A 50 10.41 -10.33 -1.50
N TYR A 51 9.13 -10.60 -1.69
CA TYR A 51 8.29 -11.27 -0.70
C TYR A 51 7.38 -12.34 -1.32
N THR A 52 7.46 -13.55 -0.79
CA THR A 52 6.53 -14.63 -1.14
C THR A 52 5.41 -14.69 -0.12
N TYR A 53 4.22 -14.31 -0.53
CA TYR A 53 3.03 -14.40 0.32
C TYR A 53 2.72 -15.87 0.65
N PRO A 54 2.68 -16.26 1.93
CA PRO A 54 2.66 -17.68 2.32
C PRO A 54 1.32 -18.37 2.12
N HIS A 55 0.29 -17.72 1.61
CA HIS A 55 -1.06 -18.24 1.45
C HIS A 55 -1.56 -18.99 2.69
N LYS A 56 -1.37 -18.41 3.86
CA LYS A 56 -1.80 -18.91 5.16
C LYS A 56 -2.78 -17.94 5.79
N LYS A 57 -3.78 -18.50 6.48
CA LYS A 57 -4.73 -17.69 7.24
C LYS A 57 -4.01 -16.94 8.36
N GLY A 58 -4.46 -15.70 8.62
CA GLY A 58 -3.96 -14.89 9.72
C GLY A 58 -2.54 -14.35 9.54
N ILE A 59 -1.99 -14.42 8.32
CA ILE A 59 -0.69 -13.83 7.98
C ILE A 59 -0.88 -12.81 6.88
N PHE A 60 -0.48 -11.56 7.17
CA PHE A 60 -0.62 -10.42 6.27
C PHE A 60 0.64 -9.59 6.26
N GLN A 61 0.91 -8.95 5.13
CA GLN A 61 1.98 -7.97 5.00
C GLN A 61 1.50 -6.75 4.24
N GLY A 62 1.96 -5.59 4.69
CA GLY A 62 1.73 -4.31 4.03
C GLY A 62 2.89 -3.37 4.20
N TYR A 63 2.77 -2.19 3.60
CA TYR A 63 3.83 -1.20 3.48
C TYR A 63 3.27 0.18 3.82
N THR A 64 4.05 0.98 4.47
CA THR A 64 3.78 2.38 4.78
C THR A 64 2.66 2.60 5.80
N TYR A 65 1.53 1.93 5.67
CA TYR A 65 0.45 2.01 6.66
C TYR A 65 -0.43 0.76 6.70
N MET A 66 -1.08 0.59 7.82
CA MET A 66 -2.17 -0.35 8.04
C MET A 66 -3.23 0.29 8.95
N TYR A 67 -4.43 -0.28 8.95
CA TYR A 67 -5.42 0.05 9.97
C TYR A 67 -6.20 -1.17 10.43
N ILE A 68 -6.77 -1.05 11.62
CA ILE A 68 -7.82 -1.92 12.13
C ILE A 68 -9.10 -1.07 12.16
N ARG A 69 -10.18 -1.57 11.58
CA ARG A 69 -11.46 -0.88 11.60
C ARG A 69 -12.51 -1.72 12.31
N HIS A 70 -13.20 -1.08 13.24
CA HIS A 70 -14.39 -1.58 13.88
C HIS A 70 -15.55 -0.63 13.57
N GLU A 71 -16.55 -1.10 12.84
CA GLU A 71 -17.63 -0.25 12.30
C GLU A 71 -17.04 0.95 11.51
N ASN A 72 -17.22 2.17 12.01
CA ASN A 72 -16.74 3.42 11.43
C ASN A 72 -15.51 4.00 12.19
N THR A 73 -14.95 3.27 13.14
CA THR A 73 -13.79 3.67 13.90
C THR A 73 -12.55 2.99 13.35
N TYR A 74 -11.58 3.80 12.94
CA TYR A 74 -10.31 3.38 12.38
C TYR A 74 -9.21 3.56 13.44
N HIS A 75 -8.39 2.55 13.60
CA HIS A 75 -7.12 2.64 14.33
C HIS A 75 -6.00 2.55 13.29
N LEU A 76 -5.49 3.70 12.88
CA LEU A 76 -4.44 3.83 11.88
C LEU A 76 -3.06 3.75 12.54
N LEU A 77 -2.19 2.92 11.99
CA LEU A 77 -0.76 2.89 12.26
C LEU A 77 -0.01 3.09 10.93
N ALA A 78 0.83 4.13 10.86
CA ALA A 78 1.44 4.55 9.62
C ALA A 78 2.85 5.09 9.82
N SER A 79 3.68 4.99 8.79
CA SER A 79 4.98 5.67 8.74
C SER A 79 4.79 7.12 8.31
N VAL A 80 5.56 8.04 8.89
CA VAL A 80 5.61 9.45 8.47
C VAL A 80 6.83 9.76 7.61
N ASN A 81 7.79 8.85 7.55
CA ASN A 81 9.00 9.03 6.75
C ASN A 81 9.46 7.72 6.12
N GLU A 82 9.44 7.65 4.80
CA GLU A 82 9.91 6.50 4.01
C GLU A 82 11.26 6.79 3.30
N GLU A 83 11.87 7.95 3.52
CA GLU A 83 13.10 8.34 2.83
C GLU A 83 14.26 7.35 3.04
N PRO A 84 14.51 6.82 4.25
CA PRO A 84 15.58 5.85 4.45
C PRO A 84 15.29 4.45 3.91
N GLY A 85 14.03 4.15 3.61
CA GLY A 85 13.57 2.84 3.16
C GLY A 85 12.12 2.56 3.59
N TYR A 86 11.54 1.53 3.05
CA TYR A 86 10.14 1.18 3.32
C TYR A 86 9.91 0.66 4.73
N THR A 87 8.83 1.11 5.35
CA THR A 87 8.31 0.51 6.58
C THR A 87 7.38 -0.64 6.21
N ILE A 88 7.70 -1.82 6.70
CA ILE A 88 6.98 -3.07 6.43
C ILE A 88 6.23 -3.47 7.68
N PHE A 89 4.93 -3.70 7.54
CA PHE A 89 4.03 -4.20 8.58
C PHE A 89 3.77 -5.67 8.33
N HIS A 90 4.23 -6.52 9.20
CA HIS A 90 3.99 -7.95 9.14
C HIS A 90 3.11 -8.39 10.31
N TYR A 91 1.96 -8.95 9.98
CA TYR A 91 1.00 -9.46 10.96
C TYR A 91 0.97 -11.00 10.92
N ASP A 92 1.10 -11.60 12.07
CA ASP A 92 1.04 -13.05 12.24
C ASP A 92 0.17 -13.37 13.48
N HIS A 93 -1.08 -13.80 13.23
CA HIS A 93 -2.03 -14.27 14.26
C HIS A 93 -2.16 -13.33 15.48
N GLY A 94 -2.26 -12.04 15.26
CA GLY A 94 -2.41 -11.04 16.32
C GLY A 94 -1.11 -10.35 16.75
N ILE A 95 0.03 -10.80 16.26
CA ILE A 95 1.32 -10.16 16.50
C ILE A 95 1.68 -9.30 15.31
N LEU A 96 1.89 -8.00 15.55
CA LEU A 96 2.36 -7.06 14.55
C LEU A 96 3.86 -6.83 14.73
N THR A 97 4.62 -7.11 13.69
CA THR A 97 6.06 -6.83 13.61
C THR A 97 6.32 -5.75 12.57
N LEU A 98 7.08 -4.73 12.96
CA LEU A 98 7.52 -3.69 12.04
C LEU A 98 8.96 -3.94 11.65
N THR A 99 9.24 -3.80 10.36
CA THR A 99 10.58 -3.93 9.79
C THR A 99 10.85 -2.73 8.90
N ARG A 100 12.08 -2.21 8.95
CA ARG A 100 12.55 -1.16 8.03
C ARG A 100 13.49 -1.77 7.01
N ASP A 101 13.27 -1.50 5.73
CA ASP A 101 14.25 -1.84 4.70
C ASP A 101 15.40 -0.85 4.74
N CYS A 102 16.51 -1.30 5.32
CA CYS A 102 17.75 -0.52 5.45
C CYS A 102 18.89 -1.11 4.60
N LYS A 103 18.57 -1.91 3.57
CA LYS A 103 19.56 -2.55 2.74
C LYS A 103 20.48 -1.54 2.05
N GLY A 104 21.79 -1.69 2.25
CA GLY A 104 22.82 -0.81 1.68
C GLY A 104 23.05 0.49 2.44
N MET A 105 22.38 0.70 3.58
CA MET A 105 22.65 1.84 4.45
C MET A 105 23.88 1.61 5.30
N GLU A 106 24.73 2.65 5.37
CA GLU A 106 25.79 2.76 6.37
C GLU A 106 25.33 3.72 7.47
N VAL A 107 25.32 3.25 8.71
CA VAL A 107 24.90 4.06 9.85
C VAL A 107 26.09 4.42 10.71
N HIS A 108 26.31 5.70 10.95
CA HIS A 108 27.30 6.23 11.86
C HIS A 108 26.62 6.93 13.03
N GLY A 109 26.80 6.42 14.24
CA GLY A 109 26.18 6.97 15.45
C GLY A 109 24.75 6.47 15.65
N THR A 110 23.86 7.33 16.11
CA THR A 110 22.45 7.01 16.38
C THR A 110 21.62 7.17 15.12
N PHE A 111 20.79 6.18 14.82
CA PHE A 111 19.87 6.19 13.70
C PHE A 111 18.44 5.94 14.20
N ASN A 112 17.50 6.80 13.82
CA ASN A 112 16.09 6.60 14.09
C ASN A 112 15.50 5.65 13.06
N ILE A 113 15.13 4.43 13.49
CA ILE A 113 14.65 3.39 12.58
C ILE A 113 13.22 3.69 12.11
N PHE A 114 12.35 4.16 13.00
CA PHE A 114 10.94 4.38 12.72
C PHE A 114 10.49 5.76 13.17
N ASP A 115 9.79 6.45 12.29
CA ASP A 115 8.92 7.57 12.60
C ASP A 115 7.48 7.13 12.37
N LEU A 116 6.76 6.80 13.44
CA LEU A 116 5.43 6.23 13.37
C LEU A 116 4.38 7.22 13.83
N PHE A 117 3.25 7.16 13.16
CA PHE A 117 2.02 7.86 13.48
C PHE A 117 0.96 6.84 13.88
N GLU A 118 0.28 7.10 14.97
CA GLU A 118 -0.83 6.29 15.46
C GLU A 118 -2.00 7.20 15.83
N LYS A 119 -3.20 6.84 15.37
CA LYS A 119 -4.41 7.59 15.69
C LYS A 119 -5.65 6.72 15.55
N GLU A 120 -6.62 6.95 16.46
CA GLU A 120 -7.96 6.41 16.38
C GLU A 120 -8.97 7.53 16.07
N GLY A 121 -10.00 7.24 15.27
CA GLY A 121 -11.05 8.16 14.86
C GLY A 121 -11.80 7.69 13.63
N SER A 122 -12.58 8.59 13.03
CA SER A 122 -13.19 8.36 11.72
C SER A 122 -12.11 8.29 10.63
N GLU A 123 -12.46 7.73 9.47
CA GLU A 123 -11.55 7.65 8.33
C GLU A 123 -10.92 9.00 7.98
N GLU A 124 -11.74 10.03 7.83
CA GLU A 124 -11.30 11.38 7.49
C GLU A 124 -10.35 11.95 8.57
N GLU A 125 -10.69 11.79 9.84
CA GLU A 125 -9.87 12.31 10.95
C GLU A 125 -8.49 11.66 11.03
N VAL A 126 -8.39 10.35 10.82
CA VAL A 126 -7.11 9.64 10.94
C VAL A 126 -6.20 9.92 9.75
N PHE A 127 -6.75 9.92 8.52
CA PHE A 127 -5.95 10.17 7.32
C PHE A 127 -5.55 11.64 7.18
N ASP A 128 -6.44 12.59 7.48
CA ASP A 128 -6.10 14.02 7.51
C ASP A 128 -4.99 14.33 8.51
N ALA A 129 -5.06 13.74 9.71
CA ALA A 129 -4.04 13.93 10.71
C ALA A 129 -2.70 13.32 10.29
N TRP A 130 -2.71 12.14 9.64
CA TRP A 130 -1.51 11.52 9.12
C TRP A 130 -0.87 12.34 8.00
N PHE A 131 -1.65 12.82 7.02
CA PHE A 131 -1.14 13.69 5.96
C PHE A 131 -0.55 15.00 6.52
N LYS A 132 -1.20 15.58 7.54
CA LYS A 132 -0.65 16.76 8.24
C LYS A 132 0.68 16.44 8.94
N ALA A 133 0.81 15.27 9.57
CA ALA A 133 2.05 14.82 10.20
C ALA A 133 3.20 14.65 9.18
N MET A 134 2.89 14.27 7.97
CA MET A 134 3.84 14.18 6.85
C MET A 134 4.07 15.54 6.15
N HIS A 135 3.45 16.62 6.60
CA HIS A 135 3.45 17.93 5.92
C HIS A 135 2.92 17.87 4.47
N ILE A 136 1.98 16.96 4.20
CA ILE A 136 1.28 16.84 2.92
C ILE A 136 -0.01 17.65 2.98
N PHE A 137 -0.10 18.68 2.14
CA PHE A 137 -1.27 19.53 2.03
C PHE A 137 -1.77 19.60 0.58
N PRO A 138 -3.09 19.68 0.36
CA PRO A 138 -3.63 19.87 -0.98
C PRO A 138 -3.07 21.13 -1.62
N LYS A 139 -2.55 21.01 -2.84
CA LYS A 139 -2.06 22.17 -3.61
C LYS A 139 -3.19 22.98 -4.24
N THR A 140 -4.36 22.42 -4.37
CA THR A 140 -5.57 23.07 -4.90
C THR A 140 -6.82 22.44 -4.32
N THR A 141 -7.85 23.26 -4.11
CA THR A 141 -9.20 22.81 -3.75
C THR A 141 -10.12 22.72 -4.97
N GLN A 142 -9.63 23.09 -6.16
CA GLN A 142 -10.39 23.03 -7.39
C GLN A 142 -10.56 21.58 -7.85
N LYS A 143 -11.76 21.24 -8.31
CA LYS A 143 -11.98 19.96 -8.99
C LYS A 143 -11.25 19.99 -10.33
N LEU A 144 -10.39 19.01 -10.54
CA LEU A 144 -9.65 18.85 -11.77
C LEU A 144 -10.33 17.77 -12.62
N TYR A 145 -10.63 18.12 -13.87
CA TYR A 145 -11.12 17.16 -14.86
C TYR A 145 -10.02 16.98 -15.90
N GLY A 146 -9.74 15.73 -16.23
CA GLY A 146 -8.69 15.42 -17.18
C GLY A 146 -9.03 14.20 -18.03
N TYR A 147 -8.38 14.10 -19.17
CA TYR A 147 -8.43 12.94 -20.04
C TYR A 147 -7.13 12.16 -19.95
N SER A 148 -7.24 10.83 -19.79
CA SER A 148 -6.11 9.92 -19.89
C SER A 148 -6.26 9.07 -21.14
N SER A 149 -5.31 9.19 -22.04
CA SER A 149 -5.26 8.41 -23.29
C SER A 149 -4.64 7.03 -23.11
N TRP A 150 -4.03 6.75 -21.95
CA TRP A 150 -3.21 5.55 -21.73
C TRP A 150 -3.92 4.25 -22.08
N TYR A 151 -5.14 4.05 -21.57
CA TYR A 151 -5.90 2.83 -21.82
C TYR A 151 -6.53 2.73 -23.21
N ASN A 152 -6.69 3.86 -23.92
CA ASN A 152 -7.30 3.90 -25.25
C ASN A 152 -6.28 3.83 -26.39
N HIS A 153 -5.18 4.54 -26.24
CA HIS A 153 -4.24 4.76 -27.34
C HIS A 153 -2.82 4.31 -27.02
N TYR A 154 -2.48 4.16 -25.74
CA TYR A 154 -1.14 3.79 -25.30
C TYR A 154 -0.07 4.61 -26.03
N GLU A 155 0.85 3.97 -26.75
CA GLU A 155 1.91 4.65 -27.53
C GLU A 155 1.43 5.16 -28.90
N THR A 156 0.21 4.82 -29.33
CA THR A 156 -0.34 5.21 -30.65
C THR A 156 -1.12 6.52 -30.63
N LEU A 157 -1.04 7.29 -29.57
CA LEU A 157 -1.71 8.57 -29.43
C LEU A 157 -1.22 9.57 -30.49
N THR A 158 -2.16 10.16 -31.23
CA THR A 158 -1.91 11.19 -32.23
C THR A 158 -2.72 12.44 -31.91
N LEU A 159 -2.33 13.60 -32.49
CA LEU A 159 -3.11 14.83 -32.38
C LEU A 159 -4.54 14.66 -32.90
N ARG A 160 -4.73 13.88 -33.96
CA ARG A 160 -6.05 13.54 -34.50
C ARG A 160 -6.94 12.83 -33.49
N ASN A 161 -6.37 11.89 -32.70
CA ASN A 161 -7.11 11.19 -31.64
C ASN A 161 -7.57 12.17 -30.56
N LEU A 162 -6.74 13.14 -30.18
CA LEU A 162 -7.10 14.16 -29.19
C LEU A 162 -8.22 15.09 -29.69
N TYR A 163 -8.16 15.53 -30.94
CA TYR A 163 -9.21 16.40 -31.52
C TYR A 163 -10.55 15.69 -31.73
N ASN A 164 -10.55 14.38 -31.94
CA ASN A 164 -11.78 13.61 -32.14
C ASN A 164 -12.43 13.16 -30.82
N PHE A 165 -11.86 13.52 -29.69
CA PHE A 165 -12.38 13.16 -28.37
C PHE A 165 -13.41 14.16 -27.81
N ASN A 166 -13.66 15.28 -28.50
CA ASN A 166 -14.65 16.29 -28.13
C ASN A 166 -16.05 15.89 -28.55
#